data_206e7c91b67b09c18ac496cb6031c681
#
_entry.id   206e7c91b67b09c18ac496cb6031c681
#
_cell.length_a   1.000
_cell.length_b   1.000
_cell.length_c   1.000
_cell.angle_alpha   90.00
_cell.angle_beta   90.00
_cell.angle_gamma   90.00
#
_symmetry.space_group_name_H-M   'P 1'
#
loop_
_entity.id
_entity.type
_entity.pdbx_description
1 polymer ?
#
loop_
_entity_poly.entity_id
_entity_poly.type
_entity_poly.pdbx_seq_one_letter_code
_entity_poly.pdbx_strand_id
1 'polypeptide(L)'
;MPASPSTARAINDRLALRLLQQEGPLTAGQLKQLTGLSRPTVADLVERLGAAGLIAVVGEAGERRRGPNAKVYGIVADRAHLAAVDVRTEGVAVAVADLVGRVLAEASVPIAGDAGTGPALEQAVTLVERVAKEAGAERLHTVGIGAPGLVDPSSGELRDSTGLPEWHRRLVATLQERLPDARVSVENETNLAALAEQRDGVAQDRDTFVLLWLGHGTGAAVVLDGALRRGASGGTGEIGFLPVPGTAAPPTSTDCEGGFHSLAASAAVVELAAEHGVSAEASEAGVVRAAVDVVRGAVARVGRQEAESLDGPAPAVAFLDALADRLAIGVASVVAILDPGCVVLGGEVGQAGGAELAARVQDRIGRMTPLPTEVRATTLGGGAVLRGALLTARDRAQEELFEPGGVGRPDGGQGPSSPPPGRSVGLSRP
;
A
#
# COMPACT_ATOMS: atom_id res chain seq x y z
N MET A 1 35.38 7.55 -4.78
CA MET A 1 36.16 7.64 -3.54
C MET A 1 35.89 6.42 -2.69
N PRO A 2 36.85 5.78 -2.05
CA PRO A 2 36.57 4.71 -1.10
C PRO A 2 35.72 5.26 0.07
N ALA A 3 34.73 4.50 0.53
CA ALA A 3 33.87 4.88 1.65
C ALA A 3 34.73 5.09 2.91
N SER A 4 34.41 6.10 3.73
CA SER A 4 35.07 6.27 5.02
C SER A 4 34.81 5.08 5.93
N PRO A 5 35.66 4.79 6.94
CA PRO A 5 35.41 3.69 7.88
C PRO A 5 34.04 3.82 8.59
N SER A 6 33.56 5.03 8.84
CA SER A 6 32.21 5.28 9.42
C SER A 6 31.11 4.95 8.43
N THR A 7 31.26 5.33 7.15
CA THR A 7 30.32 4.99 6.09
C THR A 7 30.22 3.47 5.87
N ALA A 8 31.36 2.78 5.88
CA ALA A 8 31.39 1.33 5.74
C ALA A 8 30.69 0.62 6.91
N ARG A 9 30.88 1.11 8.14
CA ARG A 9 30.16 0.60 9.33
C ARG A 9 28.64 0.77 9.16
N ALA A 10 28.19 1.96 8.79
CA ALA A 10 26.79 2.25 8.58
C ALA A 10 26.13 1.35 7.52
N ILE A 11 26.83 1.09 6.41
CA ILE A 11 26.36 0.16 5.38
C ILE A 11 26.22 -1.25 5.93
N ASN A 12 27.21 -1.72 6.70
CA ASN A 12 27.17 -3.05 7.31
C ASN A 12 26.06 -3.19 8.35
N ASP A 13 25.84 -2.16 9.16
CA ASP A 13 24.77 -2.13 10.17
C ASP A 13 23.39 -2.21 9.50
N ARG A 14 23.14 -1.42 8.46
CA ARG A 14 21.91 -1.50 7.65
C ARG A 14 21.74 -2.87 7.00
N LEU A 15 22.79 -3.45 6.42
CA LEU A 15 22.72 -4.78 5.81
C LEU A 15 22.30 -5.82 6.84
N ALA A 16 22.91 -5.81 8.05
CA ALA A 16 22.56 -6.74 9.10
C ALA A 16 21.11 -6.57 9.58
N LEU A 17 20.64 -5.33 9.76
CA LEU A 17 19.27 -5.06 10.18
C LEU A 17 18.25 -5.49 9.10
N ARG A 18 18.55 -5.28 7.81
CA ARG A 18 17.73 -5.79 6.71
C ARG A 18 17.66 -7.32 6.70
N LEU A 19 18.79 -7.99 6.91
CA LEU A 19 18.81 -9.46 7.00
C LEU A 19 18.00 -9.95 8.19
N LEU A 20 18.10 -9.31 9.35
CA LEU A 20 17.29 -9.64 10.53
C LEU A 20 15.80 -9.39 10.30
N GLN A 21 15.45 -8.41 9.47
CA GLN A 21 14.05 -8.16 9.07
C GLN A 21 13.52 -9.20 8.09
N GLN A 22 14.33 -9.64 7.13
CA GLN A 22 13.94 -10.55 6.07
C GLN A 22 13.93 -12.02 6.51
N GLU A 23 15.00 -12.43 7.18
CA GLU A 23 15.25 -13.84 7.57
C GLU A 23 14.76 -14.14 9.00
N GLY A 24 14.38 -13.10 9.75
CA GLY A 24 14.08 -13.22 11.18
C GLY A 24 15.35 -13.25 12.05
N PRO A 25 15.24 -13.72 13.31
CA PRO A 25 16.36 -13.74 14.23
C PRO A 25 17.51 -14.65 13.76
N LEU A 26 18.75 -14.12 13.80
CA LEU A 26 19.96 -14.79 13.30
C LEU A 26 21.06 -14.88 14.36
N THR A 27 21.88 -15.92 14.30
CA THR A 27 23.13 -16.00 15.05
C THR A 27 24.24 -15.16 14.43
N ALA A 28 25.27 -14.78 15.18
CA ALA A 28 26.45 -14.12 14.63
C ALA A 28 27.14 -14.94 13.51
N GLY A 29 27.05 -16.27 13.58
CA GLY A 29 27.55 -17.14 12.53
C GLY A 29 26.77 -17.04 11.23
N GLN A 30 25.44 -16.99 11.29
CA GLN A 30 24.58 -16.78 10.14
C GLN A 30 24.73 -15.35 9.55
N LEU A 31 24.79 -14.33 10.41
CA LEU A 31 25.10 -12.95 9.97
C LEU A 31 26.42 -12.88 9.22
N LYS A 32 27.47 -13.54 9.72
CA LYS A 32 28.77 -13.64 9.03
C LYS A 32 28.62 -14.28 7.64
N GLN A 33 27.87 -15.37 7.55
CA GLN A 33 27.69 -16.09 6.30
C GLN A 33 26.92 -15.26 5.28
N LEU A 34 25.84 -14.63 5.68
CA LEU A 34 24.95 -13.84 4.79
C LEU A 34 25.59 -12.50 4.37
N THR A 35 26.35 -11.85 5.29
CA THR A 35 27.00 -10.56 4.98
C THR A 35 28.36 -10.69 4.30
N GLY A 36 29.01 -11.86 4.42
CA GLY A 36 30.40 -12.05 3.98
C GLY A 36 31.44 -11.32 4.85
N LEU A 37 31.05 -10.71 5.97
CA LEU A 37 31.93 -9.98 6.86
C LEU A 37 32.84 -10.90 7.69
N SER A 38 33.94 -10.36 8.18
CA SER A 38 34.84 -11.09 9.09
C SER A 38 34.19 -11.30 10.47
N ARG A 39 34.60 -12.35 11.19
CA ARG A 39 34.09 -12.63 12.55
C ARG A 39 34.26 -11.45 13.53
N PRO A 40 35.43 -10.75 13.58
CA PRO A 40 35.57 -9.56 14.42
C PRO A 40 34.62 -8.43 14.01
N THR A 41 34.41 -8.22 12.72
CA THR A 41 33.50 -7.17 12.21
C THR A 41 32.05 -7.45 12.60
N VAL A 42 31.60 -8.72 12.56
CA VAL A 42 30.24 -9.09 12.99
C VAL A 42 30.11 -8.95 14.51
N ALA A 43 31.12 -9.29 15.29
CA ALA A 43 31.11 -9.12 16.74
C ALA A 43 30.97 -7.63 17.13
N ASP A 44 31.77 -6.75 16.53
CA ASP A 44 31.70 -5.30 16.71
C ASP A 44 30.34 -4.72 16.26
N LEU A 45 29.79 -5.21 15.14
CA LEU A 45 28.48 -4.83 14.64
C LEU A 45 27.36 -5.20 15.61
N VAL A 46 27.33 -6.44 16.11
CA VAL A 46 26.31 -6.92 17.06
C VAL A 46 26.41 -6.16 18.39
N GLU A 47 27.62 -5.85 18.86
CA GLU A 47 27.83 -5.04 20.06
C GLU A 47 27.28 -3.61 19.90
N ARG A 48 27.59 -2.95 18.77
CA ARG A 48 27.09 -1.60 18.47
C ARG A 48 25.57 -1.55 18.32
N LEU A 49 24.98 -2.47 17.55
CA LEU A 49 23.52 -2.51 17.36
C LEU A 49 22.79 -2.84 18.66
N GLY A 50 23.38 -3.70 19.49
CA GLY A 50 22.88 -3.99 20.84
C GLY A 50 22.95 -2.80 21.77
N ALA A 51 24.08 -2.08 21.80
CA ALA A 51 24.26 -0.86 22.57
C ALA A 51 23.32 0.27 22.12
N ALA A 52 22.99 0.33 20.82
CA ALA A 52 21.99 1.26 20.26
C ALA A 52 20.54 0.84 20.56
N GLY A 53 20.30 -0.32 21.18
CA GLY A 53 18.95 -0.84 21.46
C GLY A 53 18.16 -1.22 20.19
N LEU A 54 18.86 -1.49 19.09
CA LEU A 54 18.23 -1.88 17.82
C LEU A 54 18.05 -3.39 17.70
N ILE A 55 18.95 -4.16 18.32
CA ILE A 55 18.85 -5.62 18.41
C ILE A 55 19.02 -6.10 19.83
N ALA A 56 18.46 -7.26 20.12
CA ALA A 56 18.61 -7.94 21.41
C ALA A 56 18.83 -9.45 21.20
N VAL A 57 19.29 -10.13 22.25
CA VAL A 57 19.31 -11.60 22.28
C VAL A 57 17.88 -12.09 22.51
N VAL A 58 17.31 -12.75 21.53
CA VAL A 58 15.93 -13.26 21.57
C VAL A 58 15.88 -14.78 21.78
N GLY A 59 17.03 -15.45 21.83
CA GLY A 59 17.12 -16.88 22.06
C GLY A 59 18.55 -17.41 21.96
N GLU A 60 18.67 -18.72 22.05
CA GLU A 60 19.92 -19.46 21.87
C GLU A 60 19.70 -20.58 20.82
N ALA A 61 20.62 -20.69 19.88
CA ALA A 61 20.64 -21.78 18.90
C ALA A 61 21.67 -22.83 19.28
N GLY A 62 21.25 -24.06 19.46
CA GLY A 62 22.14 -25.19 19.71
C GLY A 62 21.37 -26.43 20.14
N GLU A 63 21.27 -27.42 19.27
CA GLU A 63 20.94 -28.80 19.64
C GLU A 63 22.22 -29.51 20.08
N ARG A 64 22.28 -29.91 21.36
CA ARG A 64 23.14 -30.96 21.95
C ARG A 64 24.60 -31.10 21.45
N ARG A 65 25.32 -29.99 21.18
CA ARG A 65 26.78 -30.03 20.99
C ARG A 65 27.50 -29.53 22.23
N ARG A 66 28.66 -30.16 22.58
CA ARG A 66 29.51 -29.66 23.66
C ARG A 66 30.00 -28.25 23.34
N GLY A 67 29.55 -27.28 24.10
CA GLY A 67 29.94 -25.85 24.01
C GLY A 67 28.77 -24.92 24.35
N PRO A 68 29.01 -23.64 24.68
CA PRO A 68 27.95 -22.67 24.89
C PRO A 68 27.13 -22.49 23.62
N ASN A 69 25.80 -22.46 23.77
CA ASN A 69 24.88 -22.22 22.69
C ASN A 69 25.14 -20.85 22.02
N ALA A 70 24.95 -20.77 20.72
CA ALA A 70 25.11 -19.52 19.99
C ALA A 70 23.91 -18.59 20.28
N LYS A 71 24.19 -17.35 20.68
CA LYS A 71 23.16 -16.32 20.86
C LYS A 71 22.47 -16.03 19.53
N VAL A 72 21.14 -15.94 19.55
CA VAL A 72 20.30 -15.52 18.44
C VAL A 72 19.86 -14.09 18.65
N TYR A 73 20.14 -13.23 17.69
CA TYR A 73 19.85 -11.80 17.73
C TYR A 73 18.63 -11.51 16.87
N GLY A 74 17.71 -10.68 17.38
CA GLY A 74 16.55 -10.18 16.67
C GLY A 74 16.44 -8.66 16.81
N ILE A 75 15.67 -8.01 15.94
CA ILE A 75 15.33 -6.59 16.07
C ILE A 75 14.50 -6.40 17.33
N VAL A 76 14.74 -5.33 18.08
CA VAL A 76 13.92 -4.91 19.23
C VAL A 76 12.59 -4.37 18.69
N ALA A 77 11.58 -5.23 18.70
CA ALA A 77 10.30 -4.97 18.01
C ALA A 77 9.51 -3.80 18.63
N ASP A 78 9.56 -3.66 19.95
CA ASP A 78 8.89 -2.61 20.73
C ASP A 78 9.65 -1.26 20.74
N ARG A 79 10.76 -1.15 19.99
CA ARG A 79 11.54 0.09 19.84
C ARG A 79 10.71 1.21 19.21
N ALA A 80 9.74 0.87 18.37
CA ALA A 80 8.79 1.80 17.79
C ALA A 80 7.46 1.10 17.47
N HIS A 81 6.37 1.84 17.61
CA HIS A 81 5.04 1.42 17.17
C HIS A 81 4.63 2.23 15.94
N LEU A 82 4.00 1.54 15.02
CA LEU A 82 3.59 2.02 13.71
C LEU A 82 2.08 1.95 13.61
N ALA A 83 1.45 2.91 12.94
CA ALA A 83 0.06 2.81 12.57
C ALA A 83 -0.11 2.84 11.05
N ALA A 84 -1.05 2.05 10.56
CA ALA A 84 -1.58 2.12 9.21
C ALA A 84 -3.05 2.52 9.27
N VAL A 85 -3.47 3.39 8.36
CA VAL A 85 -4.84 3.86 8.24
C VAL A 85 -5.27 3.68 6.80
N ASP A 86 -6.37 2.96 6.58
CA ASP A 86 -7.04 2.83 5.27
C ASP A 86 -8.31 3.67 5.29
N VAL A 87 -8.28 4.76 4.53
CA VAL A 87 -9.40 5.71 4.41
C VAL A 87 -10.22 5.34 3.19
N ARG A 88 -11.51 5.09 3.41
CA ARG A 88 -12.48 4.78 2.37
C ARG A 88 -13.62 5.80 2.38
N THR A 89 -14.40 5.83 1.32
CA THR A 89 -15.60 6.69 1.25
C THR A 89 -16.62 6.37 2.34
N GLU A 90 -16.67 5.12 2.78
CA GLU A 90 -17.69 4.61 3.72
C GLU A 90 -17.12 4.22 5.10
N GLY A 91 -15.85 4.55 5.39
CA GLY A 91 -15.25 4.20 6.67
C GLY A 91 -13.74 4.32 6.75
N VAL A 92 -13.21 3.94 7.89
CA VAL A 92 -11.77 3.91 8.18
C VAL A 92 -11.41 2.58 8.84
N ALA A 93 -10.32 1.97 8.40
CA ALA A 93 -9.67 0.87 9.08
C ALA A 93 -8.28 1.28 9.60
N VAL A 94 -7.90 0.80 10.77
CA VAL A 94 -6.65 1.11 11.43
C VAL A 94 -6.00 -0.15 11.93
N ALA A 95 -4.69 -0.32 11.67
CA ALA A 95 -3.87 -1.34 12.29
C ALA A 95 -2.67 -0.69 12.98
N VAL A 96 -2.32 -1.17 14.18
CA VAL A 96 -1.11 -0.78 14.89
C VAL A 96 -0.20 -1.99 15.00
N ALA A 97 1.09 -1.78 14.70
CA ALA A 97 2.09 -2.82 14.66
C ALA A 97 3.39 -2.38 15.37
N ASP A 98 4.22 -3.37 15.68
CA ASP A 98 5.58 -3.16 16.14
C ASP A 98 6.55 -2.82 14.98
N LEU A 99 7.81 -2.51 15.31
CA LEU A 99 8.82 -2.11 14.33
C LEU A 99 9.14 -3.18 13.28
N VAL A 100 8.89 -4.45 13.56
CA VAL A 100 9.07 -5.55 12.59
C VAL A 100 7.84 -5.78 11.72
N GLY A 101 6.74 -5.08 12.00
CA GLY A 101 5.50 -5.14 11.23
C GLY A 101 4.50 -6.20 11.68
N ARG A 102 4.66 -6.74 12.91
CA ARG A 102 3.65 -7.61 13.51
C ARG A 102 2.49 -6.78 14.02
N VAL A 103 1.29 -7.03 13.51
CA VAL A 103 0.06 -6.36 13.95
C VAL A 103 -0.24 -6.73 15.41
N LEU A 104 -0.43 -5.72 16.24
CA LEU A 104 -0.73 -5.81 17.67
C LEU A 104 -2.22 -5.59 17.95
N ALA A 105 -2.84 -4.66 17.21
CA ALA A 105 -4.27 -4.39 17.27
C ALA A 105 -4.77 -3.87 15.92
N GLU A 106 -6.03 -4.16 15.60
CA GLU A 106 -6.70 -3.71 14.37
C GLU A 106 -8.17 -3.48 14.65
N ALA A 107 -8.73 -2.40 14.07
CA ALA A 107 -10.16 -2.14 14.11
C ALA A 107 -10.60 -1.29 12.93
N SER A 108 -11.91 -1.30 12.66
CA SER A 108 -12.53 -0.45 11.65
C SER A 108 -13.82 0.18 12.18
N VAL A 109 -14.24 1.27 11.56
CA VAL A 109 -15.48 1.97 11.85
C VAL A 109 -16.09 2.49 10.55
N PRO A 110 -17.40 2.31 10.33
CA PRO A 110 -18.08 2.96 9.22
C PRO A 110 -18.20 4.46 9.51
N ILE A 111 -18.05 5.27 8.47
CA ILE A 111 -18.29 6.72 8.48
C ILE A 111 -19.41 6.99 7.48
N ALA A 112 -20.54 7.50 7.94
CA ALA A 112 -21.68 7.78 7.09
C ALA A 112 -21.32 8.86 6.06
N GLY A 113 -21.77 8.72 4.81
CA GLY A 113 -21.47 9.65 3.73
C GLY A 113 -22.00 11.07 3.96
N ASP A 114 -23.01 11.24 4.82
CA ASP A 114 -23.59 12.50 5.27
C ASP A 114 -22.96 13.03 6.58
N ALA A 115 -21.99 12.31 7.14
CA ALA A 115 -21.25 12.79 8.30
C ALA A 115 -20.48 14.07 7.91
N GLY A 116 -20.70 15.14 8.66
CA GLY A 116 -19.95 16.38 8.45
C GLY A 116 -18.44 16.17 8.64
N THR A 117 -17.63 17.03 8.03
CA THR A 117 -16.16 16.94 8.07
C THR A 117 -15.60 16.82 9.49
N GLY A 118 -16.09 17.62 10.45
CA GLY A 118 -15.63 17.57 11.84
C GLY A 118 -15.89 16.23 12.54
N PRO A 119 -17.15 15.74 12.58
CA PRO A 119 -17.48 14.44 13.16
C PRO A 119 -16.71 13.26 12.50
N ALA A 120 -16.55 13.25 11.17
CA ALA A 120 -15.80 12.22 10.47
C ALA A 120 -14.32 12.21 10.88
N LEU A 121 -13.68 13.38 10.96
CA LEU A 121 -12.30 13.53 11.45
C LEU A 121 -12.14 13.03 12.87
N GLU A 122 -13.01 13.46 13.80
CA GLU A 122 -12.91 13.05 15.20
C GLU A 122 -13.12 11.53 15.35
N GLN A 123 -14.02 10.94 14.57
CA GLN A 123 -14.24 9.49 14.58
C GLN A 123 -12.99 8.74 14.07
N ALA A 124 -12.35 9.20 13.00
CA ALA A 124 -11.15 8.59 12.46
C ALA A 124 -9.96 8.71 13.43
N VAL A 125 -9.74 9.91 14.01
CA VAL A 125 -8.66 10.15 14.98
C VAL A 125 -8.86 9.33 16.25
N THR A 126 -10.07 9.34 16.80
CA THR A 126 -10.41 8.53 17.98
C THR A 126 -10.18 7.04 17.74
N LEU A 127 -10.43 6.54 16.52
CA LEU A 127 -10.13 5.16 16.17
C LEU A 127 -8.63 4.89 16.24
N VAL A 128 -7.78 5.77 15.67
CA VAL A 128 -6.32 5.62 15.75
C VAL A 128 -5.83 5.60 17.20
N GLU A 129 -6.29 6.55 18.01
CA GLU A 129 -5.91 6.64 19.43
C GLU A 129 -6.35 5.39 20.22
N ARG A 130 -7.56 4.89 19.95
CA ARG A 130 -8.10 3.68 20.59
C ARG A 130 -7.30 2.43 20.22
N VAL A 131 -7.01 2.23 18.93
CA VAL A 131 -6.25 1.06 18.46
C VAL A 131 -4.81 1.12 18.95
N ALA A 132 -4.19 2.31 19.02
CA ALA A 132 -2.87 2.50 19.62
C ALA A 132 -2.85 2.09 21.09
N LYS A 133 -3.86 2.50 21.86
CA LYS A 133 -4.01 2.12 23.27
C LYS A 133 -4.24 0.61 23.43
N GLU A 134 -5.07 -0.01 22.60
CA GLU A 134 -5.31 -1.46 22.61
C GLU A 134 -4.04 -2.25 22.28
N ALA A 135 -3.18 -1.72 21.41
CA ALA A 135 -1.87 -2.27 21.07
C ALA A 135 -0.82 -2.08 22.20
N GLY A 136 -1.11 -1.32 23.24
CA GLY A 136 -0.14 -0.94 24.26
C GLY A 136 0.89 0.08 23.79
N ALA A 137 0.64 0.78 22.68
CA ALA A 137 1.53 1.79 22.14
C ALA A 137 1.32 3.13 22.86
N GLU A 138 2.25 3.50 23.72
CA GLU A 138 2.22 4.82 24.39
C GLU A 138 2.48 5.96 23.41
N ARG A 139 3.28 5.70 22.37
CA ARG A 139 3.64 6.64 21.29
C ARG A 139 3.67 5.91 19.96
N LEU A 140 3.17 6.58 18.93
CA LEU A 140 3.34 6.14 17.55
C LEU A 140 4.55 6.87 16.95
N HIS A 141 5.41 6.13 16.27
CA HIS A 141 6.58 6.68 15.59
C HIS A 141 6.23 7.15 14.17
N THR A 142 5.49 6.32 13.44
CA THR A 142 5.11 6.60 12.05
C THR A 142 3.67 6.19 11.80
N VAL A 143 2.92 7.03 11.10
CA VAL A 143 1.56 6.76 10.64
C VAL A 143 1.54 6.82 9.11
N GLY A 144 1.22 5.70 8.47
CA GLY A 144 0.98 5.61 7.05
C GLY A 144 -0.52 5.65 6.76
N ILE A 145 -0.97 6.52 5.88
CA ILE A 145 -2.38 6.66 5.50
C ILE A 145 -2.52 6.26 4.04
N GLY A 146 -3.42 5.33 3.74
CA GLY A 146 -3.93 5.07 2.40
C GLY A 146 -5.22 5.85 2.21
N ALA A 147 -5.30 6.66 1.16
CA ALA A 147 -6.50 7.42 0.87
C ALA A 147 -6.76 7.48 -0.65
N PRO A 148 -8.04 7.52 -1.08
CA PRO A 148 -8.36 7.77 -2.47
C PRO A 148 -7.96 9.20 -2.88
N GLY A 149 -7.55 9.35 -4.13
CA GLY A 149 -7.16 10.62 -4.74
C GLY A 149 -5.66 10.76 -4.98
N LEU A 150 -5.28 11.89 -5.57
CA LEU A 150 -3.92 12.18 -6.00
C LEU A 150 -3.08 12.73 -4.85
N VAL A 151 -1.92 12.16 -4.63
CA VAL A 151 -0.92 12.69 -3.71
C VAL A 151 0.16 13.44 -4.50
N ASP A 152 0.37 14.71 -4.19
CA ASP A 152 1.41 15.52 -4.84
C ASP A 152 2.80 15.02 -4.44
N PRO A 153 3.65 14.59 -5.42
CA PRO A 153 4.95 14.03 -5.10
C PRO A 153 5.93 15.02 -4.45
N SER A 154 5.69 16.33 -4.60
CA SER A 154 6.58 17.37 -4.09
C SER A 154 6.24 17.79 -2.66
N SER A 155 4.94 17.88 -2.32
CA SER A 155 4.49 18.24 -0.97
C SER A 155 4.13 17.03 -0.12
N GLY A 156 3.79 15.89 -0.72
CA GLY A 156 3.26 14.71 -0.03
C GLY A 156 1.82 14.90 0.48
N GLU A 157 1.10 15.92 -0.03
CA GLU A 157 -0.26 16.24 0.38
C GLU A 157 -1.29 15.65 -0.59
N LEU A 158 -2.44 15.27 -0.06
CA LEU A 158 -3.59 14.83 -0.86
C LEU A 158 -4.21 16.05 -1.57
N ARG A 159 -4.28 15.98 -2.89
CA ARG A 159 -4.87 17.06 -3.72
C ARG A 159 -6.39 17.13 -3.55
N ASP A 160 -6.95 18.30 -3.86
CA ASP A 160 -8.40 18.44 -3.99
C ASP A 160 -8.89 17.61 -5.18
N SER A 161 -9.81 16.70 -4.92
CA SER A 161 -10.39 15.82 -5.93
C SER A 161 -11.91 15.93 -5.87
N THR A 162 -12.53 16.11 -7.04
CA THR A 162 -13.98 16.16 -7.14
C THR A 162 -14.57 14.81 -6.69
N GLY A 163 -15.60 14.87 -5.84
CA GLY A 163 -16.32 13.68 -5.37
C GLY A 163 -15.75 13.00 -4.12
N LEU A 164 -14.58 13.44 -3.60
CA LEU A 164 -14.06 12.94 -2.33
C LEU A 164 -14.43 13.84 -1.15
N PRO A 165 -14.79 13.29 0.02
CA PRO A 165 -15.09 14.06 1.22
C PRO A 165 -13.91 14.92 1.67
N GLU A 166 -14.17 16.16 2.06
CA GLU A 166 -13.14 17.11 2.52
C GLU A 166 -12.32 16.57 3.71
N TRP A 167 -12.92 15.75 4.57
CA TRP A 167 -12.23 15.21 5.74
C TRP A 167 -11.05 14.32 5.37
N HIS A 168 -11.02 13.68 4.19
CA HIS A 168 -9.88 12.89 3.74
C HIS A 168 -8.61 13.73 3.68
N ARG A 169 -8.69 14.93 3.09
CA ARG A 169 -7.55 15.86 2.99
C ARG A 169 -7.10 16.41 4.34
N ARG A 170 -8.06 16.66 5.24
CA ARG A 170 -7.78 17.23 6.55
C ARG A 170 -7.23 16.21 7.55
N LEU A 171 -7.43 14.91 7.31
CA LEU A 171 -7.04 13.86 8.26
C LEU A 171 -5.53 13.85 8.54
N VAL A 172 -4.69 14.05 7.51
CA VAL A 172 -3.22 14.08 7.66
C VAL A 172 -2.80 15.18 8.64
N ALA A 173 -3.25 16.40 8.42
CA ALA A 173 -2.93 17.53 9.28
C ALA A 173 -3.49 17.34 10.71
N THR A 174 -4.73 16.88 10.82
CA THR A 174 -5.37 16.61 12.11
C THR A 174 -4.64 15.54 12.90
N LEU A 175 -4.22 14.44 12.26
CA LEU A 175 -3.41 13.41 12.93
C LEU A 175 -2.02 13.93 13.32
N GLN A 176 -1.39 14.76 12.48
CA GLN A 176 -0.09 15.36 12.82
C GLN A 176 -0.19 16.32 14.02
N GLU A 177 -1.30 17.03 14.15
CA GLU A 177 -1.56 17.90 15.33
C GLU A 177 -1.81 17.09 16.61
N ARG A 178 -2.58 15.99 16.49
CA ARG A 178 -2.94 15.13 17.64
C ARG A 178 -1.80 14.22 18.06
N LEU A 179 -0.91 13.87 17.14
CA LEU A 179 0.22 12.96 17.34
C LEU A 179 1.54 13.67 16.97
N PRO A 180 1.97 14.68 17.75
CA PRO A 180 3.10 15.54 17.38
C PRO A 180 4.43 14.78 17.29
N ASP A 181 4.56 13.67 18.02
CA ASP A 181 5.76 12.81 17.99
C ASP A 181 5.77 11.85 16.80
N ALA A 182 4.64 11.65 16.13
CA ALA A 182 4.52 10.73 15.00
C ALA A 182 4.84 11.43 13.67
N ARG A 183 5.42 10.69 12.74
CA ARG A 183 5.53 11.11 11.34
C ARG A 183 4.32 10.62 10.57
N VAL A 184 3.44 11.52 10.20
CA VAL A 184 2.25 11.20 9.43
C VAL A 184 2.51 11.39 7.93
N SER A 185 2.09 10.45 7.13
CA SER A 185 2.23 10.51 5.65
C SER A 185 1.06 9.82 4.98
N VAL A 186 0.71 10.32 3.78
CA VAL A 186 -0.36 9.75 2.96
C VAL A 186 0.20 9.24 1.63
N GLU A 187 -0.41 8.20 1.09
CA GLU A 187 -0.18 7.65 -0.24
C GLU A 187 -1.52 7.25 -0.84
N ASN A 188 -1.61 7.21 -2.17
CA ASN A 188 -2.79 6.71 -2.87
C ASN A 188 -3.04 5.23 -2.54
N GLU A 189 -4.31 4.85 -2.35
CA GLU A 189 -4.72 3.50 -1.95
C GLU A 189 -4.29 2.42 -2.96
N THR A 190 -4.38 2.72 -4.26
CA THR A 190 -3.99 1.77 -5.31
C THR A 190 -2.48 1.53 -5.32
N ASN A 191 -1.70 2.58 -5.07
CA ASN A 191 -0.25 2.49 -4.93
C ASN A 191 0.15 1.61 -3.73
N LEU A 192 -0.53 1.76 -2.60
CA LEU A 192 -0.28 0.94 -1.41
C LEU A 192 -0.68 -0.51 -1.63
N ALA A 193 -1.80 -0.76 -2.32
CA ALA A 193 -2.20 -2.11 -2.68
C ALA A 193 -1.15 -2.79 -3.58
N ALA A 194 -0.58 -2.07 -4.55
CA ALA A 194 0.49 -2.61 -5.39
C ALA A 194 1.76 -2.93 -4.59
N LEU A 195 2.15 -2.07 -3.64
CA LEU A 195 3.27 -2.35 -2.74
C LEU A 195 3.02 -3.60 -1.87
N ALA A 196 1.78 -3.79 -1.41
CA ALA A 196 1.41 -5.00 -0.68
C ALA A 196 1.48 -6.25 -1.55
N GLU A 197 0.97 -6.20 -2.79
CA GLU A 197 1.05 -7.31 -3.74
C GLU A 197 2.51 -7.68 -4.10
N GLN A 198 3.38 -6.69 -4.21
CA GLN A 198 4.80 -6.89 -4.46
C GLN A 198 5.52 -7.57 -3.29
N ARG A 199 5.14 -7.28 -2.06
CA ARG A 199 5.84 -7.75 -0.85
C ARG A 199 5.26 -9.05 -0.28
N ASP A 200 3.94 -9.16 -0.27
CA ASP A 200 3.23 -10.22 0.46
C ASP A 200 2.14 -10.92 -0.39
N GLY A 201 1.87 -10.42 -1.60
CA GLY A 201 0.80 -10.90 -2.46
C GLY A 201 1.28 -11.71 -3.67
N VAL A 202 0.54 -11.61 -4.77
CA VAL A 202 0.74 -12.42 -5.98
C VAL A 202 1.83 -11.90 -6.92
N ALA A 203 2.44 -10.73 -6.63
CA ALA A 203 3.47 -10.12 -7.46
C ALA A 203 4.89 -10.18 -6.84
N GLN A 204 5.14 -11.04 -5.85
CA GLN A 204 6.44 -11.17 -5.18
C GLN A 204 7.58 -11.60 -6.11
N ASP A 205 7.26 -12.33 -7.18
CA ASP A 205 8.20 -12.79 -8.20
C ASP A 205 8.37 -11.79 -9.37
N ARG A 206 7.84 -10.56 -9.24
CA ARG A 206 7.81 -9.54 -10.31
C ARG A 206 8.45 -8.25 -9.87
N ASP A 207 9.46 -7.80 -10.62
CA ASP A 207 10.01 -6.45 -10.49
C ASP A 207 9.21 -5.45 -11.34
N THR A 208 8.48 -5.92 -12.35
CA THR A 208 7.65 -5.10 -13.21
C THR A 208 6.26 -5.72 -13.33
N PHE A 209 5.25 -4.95 -12.97
CA PHE A 209 3.84 -5.32 -13.09
C PHE A 209 2.94 -4.08 -12.95
N VAL A 210 1.68 -4.23 -13.31
CA VAL A 210 0.65 -3.21 -13.06
C VAL A 210 -0.46 -3.83 -12.22
N LEU A 211 -0.88 -3.14 -11.16
CA LEU A 211 -2.09 -3.47 -10.44
C LEU A 211 -3.24 -2.63 -11.01
N LEU A 212 -4.30 -3.28 -11.47
CA LEU A 212 -5.55 -2.65 -11.87
C LEU A 212 -6.53 -2.73 -10.70
N TRP A 213 -6.89 -1.58 -10.15
CA TRP A 213 -7.84 -1.46 -9.04
C TRP A 213 -9.28 -1.41 -9.56
N LEU A 214 -10.12 -2.32 -9.07
CA LEU A 214 -11.53 -2.44 -9.41
C LEU A 214 -12.37 -2.36 -8.12
N GLY A 215 -12.90 -1.18 -7.85
CA GLY A 215 -13.66 -0.86 -6.64
C GLY A 215 -14.75 0.16 -6.91
N HIS A 216 -14.96 1.11 -6.00
CA HIS A 216 -15.89 2.23 -6.22
C HIS A 216 -15.56 2.94 -7.53
N GLY A 217 -14.29 3.28 -7.71
CA GLY A 217 -13.69 3.74 -8.95
C GLY A 217 -12.75 2.72 -9.57
N THR A 218 -12.09 3.12 -10.65
CA THR A 218 -11.03 2.37 -11.32
C THR A 218 -9.74 3.16 -11.32
N GLY A 219 -8.66 2.51 -10.96
CA GLY A 219 -7.31 3.08 -10.96
C GLY A 219 -6.28 2.02 -11.35
N ALA A 220 -5.04 2.42 -11.51
CA ALA A 220 -3.92 1.50 -11.63
C ALA A 220 -2.71 1.99 -10.85
N ALA A 221 -1.87 1.07 -10.42
CA ALA A 221 -0.54 1.38 -9.91
C ALA A 221 0.51 0.68 -10.76
N VAL A 222 1.55 1.42 -11.10
CA VAL A 222 2.61 0.98 -12.01
C VAL A 222 3.89 0.74 -11.23
N VAL A 223 4.38 -0.48 -11.25
CA VAL A 223 5.67 -0.87 -10.69
C VAL A 223 6.60 -1.25 -11.85
N LEU A 224 7.72 -0.55 -11.98
CA LEU A 224 8.76 -0.82 -12.97
C LEU A 224 10.12 -0.92 -12.27
N ASP A 225 10.85 -1.99 -12.57
CA ASP A 225 12.18 -2.25 -11.98
C ASP A 225 12.16 -2.26 -10.44
N GLY A 226 11.14 -2.89 -9.86
CA GLY A 226 10.95 -2.97 -8.41
C GLY A 226 10.48 -1.67 -7.74
N ALA A 227 10.25 -0.60 -8.51
CA ALA A 227 9.91 0.71 -7.97
C ALA A 227 8.54 1.20 -8.44
N LEU A 228 7.72 1.65 -7.48
CA LEU A 228 6.44 2.30 -7.76
C LEU A 228 6.66 3.62 -8.52
N ARG A 229 5.90 3.82 -9.59
CA ARG A 229 5.95 5.03 -10.43
C ARG A 229 4.78 5.93 -10.11
N ARG A 230 5.06 7.10 -9.53
CA ARG A 230 4.04 8.10 -9.17
C ARG A 230 3.76 9.10 -10.29
N GLY A 231 4.69 9.24 -11.25
CA GLY A 231 4.60 10.23 -12.32
C GLY A 231 4.91 11.66 -11.85
N ALA A 232 4.85 12.59 -12.78
CA ALA A 232 5.20 13.99 -12.53
C ALA A 232 4.21 14.70 -11.60
N SER A 233 2.95 14.26 -11.59
CA SER A 233 1.86 14.90 -10.84
C SER A 233 1.27 14.03 -9.72
N GLY A 234 1.81 12.83 -9.52
CA GLY A 234 1.20 11.82 -8.65
C GLY A 234 0.09 11.00 -9.33
N GLY A 235 -0.23 11.29 -10.58
CA GLY A 235 -1.37 10.69 -11.30
C GLY A 235 -1.01 9.53 -12.25
N THR A 236 0.14 8.86 -12.05
CA THR A 236 0.38 7.63 -12.80
C THR A 236 -0.68 6.59 -12.45
N GLY A 237 -1.32 6.05 -13.49
CA GLY A 237 -2.33 5.02 -13.29
C GLY A 237 -3.76 5.54 -13.14
N GLU A 238 -4.03 6.83 -13.37
CA GLU A 238 -5.39 7.38 -13.45
C GLU A 238 -6.14 6.87 -14.70
N ILE A 239 -6.20 5.54 -14.83
CA ILE A 239 -6.77 4.83 -15.97
C ILE A 239 -8.28 5.02 -16.08
N GLY A 240 -8.95 5.45 -15.00
CA GLY A 240 -10.38 5.81 -15.05
C GLY A 240 -10.69 6.87 -16.09
N PHE A 241 -9.75 7.78 -16.35
CA PHE A 241 -9.83 8.83 -17.38
C PHE A 241 -9.39 8.37 -18.79
N LEU A 242 -9.00 7.10 -18.98
CA LEU A 242 -8.62 6.60 -20.29
C LEU A 242 -9.84 6.67 -21.22
N PRO A 243 -9.80 7.43 -22.35
CA PRO A 243 -10.89 7.42 -23.33
C PRO A 243 -11.06 6.02 -23.91
N VAL A 244 -12.27 5.52 -23.91
CA VAL A 244 -12.58 4.16 -24.37
C VAL A 244 -13.69 4.17 -25.41
N PRO A 245 -13.73 3.18 -26.34
CA PRO A 245 -14.82 3.05 -27.29
C PRO A 245 -16.13 2.67 -26.58
N GLY A 246 -17.26 3.09 -27.15
CA GLY A 246 -18.59 2.72 -26.67
C GLY A 246 -19.19 3.67 -25.63
N THR A 247 -18.50 4.75 -25.28
CA THR A 247 -19.01 5.82 -24.41
C THR A 247 -19.59 6.97 -25.22
N ALA A 248 -20.55 7.71 -24.66
CA ALA A 248 -21.26 8.79 -25.35
C ALA A 248 -20.37 10.02 -25.59
N ALA A 249 -19.40 10.28 -24.72
CA ALA A 249 -18.46 11.40 -24.80
C ALA A 249 -17.12 11.00 -24.14
N PRO A 250 -15.99 11.66 -24.50
CA PRO A 250 -14.74 11.47 -23.77
C PRO A 250 -14.83 12.03 -22.35
N PRO A 251 -13.99 11.53 -21.40
CA PRO A 251 -13.92 12.06 -20.05
C PRO A 251 -13.45 13.52 -20.04
N THR A 252 -13.76 14.25 -18.97
CA THR A 252 -13.30 15.62 -18.73
C THR A 252 -12.26 15.65 -17.62
N SER A 253 -11.59 16.78 -17.41
CA SER A 253 -10.59 16.92 -16.35
C SER A 253 -11.15 16.81 -14.90
N THR A 254 -12.46 16.90 -14.77
CA THR A 254 -13.16 16.87 -13.47
C THR A 254 -14.13 15.69 -13.34
N ASP A 255 -14.33 14.92 -14.43
CA ASP A 255 -15.27 13.84 -14.47
C ASP A 255 -14.74 12.72 -15.38
N CYS A 256 -14.64 11.51 -14.85
CA CYS A 256 -14.21 10.32 -15.58
C CYS A 256 -15.36 9.61 -16.30
N GLU A 257 -16.59 10.15 -16.31
CA GLU A 257 -17.64 9.67 -17.21
C GLU A 257 -17.17 9.73 -18.66
N GLY A 258 -17.44 8.67 -19.43
CA GLY A 258 -16.91 8.53 -20.78
C GLY A 258 -15.50 7.95 -20.88
N GLY A 259 -14.81 7.78 -19.76
CA GLY A 259 -13.54 7.05 -19.66
C GLY A 259 -13.74 5.57 -19.27
N PHE A 260 -12.64 4.89 -19.03
CA PHE A 260 -12.62 3.48 -18.58
C PHE A 260 -13.43 3.25 -17.31
N HIS A 261 -13.56 4.27 -16.45
CA HIS A 261 -14.42 4.26 -15.28
C HIS A 261 -15.85 3.83 -15.60
N SER A 262 -16.42 4.35 -16.69
CA SER A 262 -17.78 4.03 -17.13
C SER A 262 -17.97 2.57 -17.56
N LEU A 263 -16.90 1.82 -17.78
CA LEU A 263 -16.95 0.40 -18.16
C LEU A 263 -16.69 -0.55 -16.99
N ALA A 264 -15.90 -0.14 -15.99
CA ALA A 264 -15.28 -1.04 -15.03
C ALA A 264 -15.47 -0.65 -13.56
N ALA A 265 -16.02 0.53 -13.26
CA ALA A 265 -16.36 0.91 -11.88
C ALA A 265 -17.55 0.10 -11.36
N SER A 266 -17.70 0.02 -10.03
CA SER A 266 -18.74 -0.81 -9.39
C SER A 266 -20.14 -0.55 -9.92
N ALA A 267 -20.51 0.71 -10.18
CA ALA A 267 -21.82 1.05 -10.75
C ALA A 267 -22.01 0.42 -12.14
N ALA A 268 -21.02 0.55 -13.01
CA ALA A 268 -21.04 -0.03 -14.36
C ALA A 268 -21.06 -1.58 -14.35
N VAL A 269 -20.43 -2.19 -13.34
CA VAL A 269 -20.46 -3.66 -13.15
C VAL A 269 -21.86 -4.13 -12.74
N VAL A 270 -22.53 -3.40 -11.84
CA VAL A 270 -23.91 -3.73 -11.42
C VAL A 270 -24.89 -3.57 -12.58
N GLU A 271 -24.77 -2.50 -13.37
CA GLU A 271 -25.57 -2.26 -14.56
C GLU A 271 -25.37 -3.37 -15.60
N LEU A 272 -24.12 -3.72 -15.91
CA LEU A 272 -23.79 -4.83 -16.81
C LEU A 272 -24.39 -6.15 -16.32
N ALA A 273 -24.35 -6.44 -15.02
CA ALA A 273 -24.94 -7.65 -14.47
C ALA A 273 -26.46 -7.68 -14.71
N ALA A 274 -27.16 -6.56 -14.50
CA ALA A 274 -28.58 -6.43 -14.75
C ALA A 274 -28.94 -6.64 -16.25
N GLU A 275 -28.14 -6.09 -17.17
CA GLU A 275 -28.28 -6.30 -18.63
C GLU A 275 -28.24 -7.80 -19.00
N HIS A 276 -27.45 -8.59 -18.29
CA HIS A 276 -27.31 -10.03 -18.47
C HIS A 276 -28.25 -10.88 -17.58
N GLY A 277 -29.21 -10.25 -16.90
CA GLY A 277 -30.15 -10.96 -16.03
C GLY A 277 -29.52 -11.53 -14.74
N VAL A 278 -28.35 -11.01 -14.34
CA VAL A 278 -27.70 -11.31 -13.06
C VAL A 278 -28.02 -10.19 -12.10
N SER A 279 -28.87 -10.45 -11.11
CA SER A 279 -29.25 -9.45 -10.10
C SER A 279 -28.48 -9.67 -8.81
N ALA A 280 -28.06 -8.57 -8.13
CA ALA A 280 -27.74 -8.59 -6.72
C ALA A 280 -29.04 -8.74 -5.91
N GLU A 281 -28.99 -9.45 -4.79
CA GLU A 281 -30.01 -9.26 -3.78
C GLU A 281 -29.97 -7.79 -3.33
N ALA A 282 -31.15 -7.17 -3.22
CA ALA A 282 -31.25 -5.77 -2.81
C ALA A 282 -30.52 -5.58 -1.48
N SER A 283 -29.39 -4.90 -1.50
CA SER A 283 -28.56 -4.66 -0.31
C SER A 283 -28.52 -3.15 -0.05
N GLU A 284 -28.82 -2.76 1.19
CA GLU A 284 -28.58 -1.40 1.68
C GLU A 284 -27.08 -1.05 1.80
N ALA A 285 -26.20 -2.00 1.45
CA ALA A 285 -24.77 -1.97 1.73
C ALA A 285 -23.90 -1.27 0.66
N GLY A 286 -24.49 -0.41 -0.18
CA GLY A 286 -23.75 0.40 -1.15
C GLY A 286 -23.38 -0.33 -2.46
N VAL A 287 -22.99 0.47 -3.47
CA VAL A 287 -22.76 0.01 -4.86
C VAL A 287 -21.57 -0.95 -4.99
N VAL A 288 -20.50 -0.75 -4.21
CA VAL A 288 -19.33 -1.63 -4.23
C VAL A 288 -19.70 -3.04 -3.78
N ARG A 289 -20.48 -3.13 -2.69
CA ARG A 289 -20.94 -4.42 -2.17
C ARG A 289 -21.84 -5.13 -3.18
N ALA A 290 -22.75 -4.41 -3.83
CA ALA A 290 -23.60 -4.97 -4.88
C ALA A 290 -22.76 -5.52 -6.04
N ALA A 291 -21.75 -4.78 -6.52
CA ALA A 291 -20.82 -5.24 -7.55
C ALA A 291 -20.06 -6.52 -7.13
N VAL A 292 -19.55 -6.55 -5.92
CA VAL A 292 -18.88 -7.74 -5.34
C VAL A 292 -19.82 -8.95 -5.31
N ASP A 293 -21.05 -8.76 -4.87
CA ASP A 293 -21.99 -9.87 -4.70
C ASP A 293 -22.46 -10.43 -6.05
N VAL A 294 -22.70 -9.59 -7.08
CA VAL A 294 -23.04 -10.08 -8.44
C VAL A 294 -21.86 -10.83 -9.07
N VAL A 295 -20.63 -10.33 -8.96
CA VAL A 295 -19.43 -10.98 -9.52
C VAL A 295 -19.16 -12.31 -8.80
N ARG A 296 -19.16 -12.31 -7.46
CA ARG A 296 -18.95 -13.53 -6.67
C ARG A 296 -20.04 -14.57 -6.93
N GLY A 297 -21.29 -14.13 -7.02
CA GLY A 297 -22.43 -15.00 -7.35
C GLY A 297 -22.32 -15.61 -8.74
N ALA A 298 -21.86 -14.83 -9.74
CA ALA A 298 -21.64 -15.33 -11.10
C ALA A 298 -20.50 -16.35 -11.14
N VAL A 299 -19.34 -16.06 -10.53
CA VAL A 299 -18.20 -17.00 -10.42
C VAL A 299 -18.62 -18.31 -9.76
N ALA A 300 -19.38 -18.24 -8.65
CA ALA A 300 -19.85 -19.43 -7.96
C ALA A 300 -20.83 -20.28 -8.77
N ARG A 301 -21.61 -19.65 -9.68
CA ARG A 301 -22.51 -20.37 -10.61
C ARG A 301 -21.75 -21.08 -11.72
N VAL A 302 -20.75 -20.42 -12.32
CA VAL A 302 -19.91 -21.02 -13.35
C VAL A 302 -19.21 -22.26 -12.82
N GLY A 303 -18.63 -22.21 -11.62
CA GLY A 303 -17.97 -23.37 -11.00
C GLY A 303 -18.90 -24.56 -10.67
N ARG A 304 -20.23 -24.37 -10.75
CA ARG A 304 -21.23 -25.42 -10.51
C ARG A 304 -21.92 -25.93 -11.79
N GLN A 305 -21.81 -25.18 -12.88
CA GLN A 305 -22.47 -25.49 -14.16
C GLN A 305 -21.43 -25.82 -15.24
N GLU A 306 -20.91 -27.04 -15.25
CA GLU A 306 -20.14 -27.58 -16.39
C GLU A 306 -21.05 -28.11 -17.53
N ALA A 307 -22.36 -27.79 -17.55
CA ALA A 307 -23.27 -28.27 -18.57
C ALA A 307 -23.73 -27.13 -19.49
N GLU A 308 -23.33 -27.19 -20.75
CA GLU A 308 -23.84 -26.36 -21.84
C GLU A 308 -25.35 -26.45 -21.90
N SER A 309 -26.03 -25.28 -21.82
CA SER A 309 -27.43 -25.13 -22.18
C SER A 309 -27.52 -25.10 -23.70
N LEU A 310 -28.47 -25.83 -24.29
CA LEU A 310 -28.73 -25.83 -25.73
C LEU A 310 -29.22 -24.45 -26.25
N ASP A 311 -29.58 -23.51 -25.36
CA ASP A 311 -30.16 -22.20 -25.70
C ASP A 311 -29.17 -21.02 -25.59
N GLY A 312 -27.84 -21.28 -25.50
CA GLY A 312 -26.81 -20.24 -25.40
C GLY A 312 -26.11 -20.24 -24.03
N PRO A 313 -25.11 -19.35 -23.83
CA PRO A 313 -24.36 -19.29 -22.56
C PRO A 313 -25.26 -18.88 -21.41
N ALA A 314 -25.10 -19.52 -20.26
CA ALA A 314 -25.83 -19.16 -19.05
C ALA A 314 -25.58 -17.68 -18.68
N PRO A 315 -26.59 -16.95 -18.13
CA PRO A 315 -26.48 -15.53 -17.78
C PRO A 315 -25.20 -15.15 -17.02
N ALA A 316 -24.77 -15.97 -16.08
CA ALA A 316 -23.54 -15.75 -15.32
C ALA A 316 -22.27 -15.81 -16.20
N VAL A 317 -22.24 -16.73 -17.18
CA VAL A 317 -21.12 -16.85 -18.13
C VAL A 317 -21.09 -15.63 -19.04
N ALA A 318 -22.24 -15.25 -19.62
CA ALA A 318 -22.37 -14.11 -20.51
C ALA A 318 -21.97 -12.80 -19.80
N PHE A 319 -22.37 -12.61 -18.55
CA PHE A 319 -21.97 -11.47 -17.73
C PHE A 319 -20.46 -11.43 -17.48
N LEU A 320 -19.84 -12.54 -17.02
CA LEU A 320 -18.40 -12.57 -16.78
C LEU A 320 -17.58 -12.39 -18.06
N ASP A 321 -18.07 -12.88 -19.18
CA ASP A 321 -17.46 -12.66 -20.49
C ASP A 321 -17.52 -11.20 -20.90
N ALA A 322 -18.68 -10.55 -20.79
CA ALA A 322 -18.84 -9.13 -21.07
C ALA A 322 -18.00 -8.24 -20.13
N LEU A 323 -17.93 -8.61 -18.84
CA LEU A 323 -17.06 -7.90 -17.89
C LEU A 323 -15.59 -8.05 -18.28
N ALA A 324 -15.15 -9.26 -18.62
CA ALA A 324 -13.78 -9.49 -19.08
C ALA A 324 -13.44 -8.74 -20.38
N ASP A 325 -14.40 -8.62 -21.32
CA ASP A 325 -14.22 -7.82 -22.53
C ASP A 325 -14.02 -6.33 -22.20
N ARG A 326 -14.80 -5.77 -21.26
CA ARG A 326 -14.64 -4.39 -20.78
C ARG A 326 -13.27 -4.20 -20.10
N LEU A 327 -12.87 -5.10 -19.19
CA LEU A 327 -11.59 -5.03 -18.48
C LEU A 327 -10.38 -5.16 -19.41
N ALA A 328 -10.49 -6.00 -20.44
CA ALA A 328 -9.44 -6.19 -21.43
C ALA A 328 -9.07 -4.91 -22.17
N ILE A 329 -9.99 -3.95 -22.35
CA ILE A 329 -9.70 -2.64 -22.97
C ILE A 329 -8.65 -1.88 -22.13
N GLY A 330 -8.86 -1.78 -20.82
CA GLY A 330 -7.91 -1.10 -19.92
C GLY A 330 -6.59 -1.84 -19.82
N VAL A 331 -6.63 -3.17 -19.66
CA VAL A 331 -5.43 -4.01 -19.58
C VAL A 331 -4.61 -3.92 -20.89
N ALA A 332 -5.24 -4.03 -22.04
CA ALA A 332 -4.55 -3.91 -23.34
C ALA A 332 -3.90 -2.55 -23.53
N SER A 333 -4.53 -1.48 -23.06
CA SER A 333 -3.98 -0.12 -23.15
C SER A 333 -2.70 0.00 -22.30
N VAL A 334 -2.70 -0.54 -21.09
CA VAL A 334 -1.53 -0.57 -20.23
C VAL A 334 -0.42 -1.45 -20.81
N VAL A 335 -0.78 -2.64 -21.31
CA VAL A 335 0.17 -3.58 -21.93
C VAL A 335 0.84 -2.98 -23.15
N ALA A 336 0.09 -2.30 -24.00
CA ALA A 336 0.63 -1.68 -25.22
C ALA A 336 1.65 -0.55 -24.96
N ILE A 337 1.59 0.09 -23.78
CA ILE A 337 2.47 1.22 -23.42
C ILE A 337 3.66 0.76 -22.57
N LEU A 338 3.42 -0.15 -21.62
CA LEU A 338 4.38 -0.46 -20.57
C LEU A 338 5.02 -1.85 -20.74
N ASP A 339 4.40 -2.77 -21.48
CA ASP A 339 4.82 -4.17 -21.58
C ASP A 339 5.21 -4.77 -20.23
N PRO A 340 4.29 -4.79 -19.23
CA PRO A 340 4.63 -5.14 -17.86
C PRO A 340 4.83 -6.65 -17.64
N GLY A 341 4.43 -7.48 -18.58
CA GLY A 341 4.47 -8.94 -18.49
C GLY A 341 3.51 -9.53 -17.45
N CYS A 342 2.98 -8.71 -16.53
CA CYS A 342 2.02 -9.13 -15.50
C CYS A 342 1.05 -7.99 -15.16
N VAL A 343 -0.24 -8.31 -15.02
CA VAL A 343 -1.28 -7.42 -14.49
C VAL A 343 -1.99 -8.11 -13.35
N VAL A 344 -2.15 -7.43 -12.22
CA VAL A 344 -2.89 -7.93 -11.04
C VAL A 344 -4.25 -7.25 -11.00
N LEU A 345 -5.32 -8.02 -10.97
CA LEU A 345 -6.68 -7.51 -10.74
C LEU A 345 -6.90 -7.38 -9.22
N GLY A 346 -6.83 -6.15 -8.73
CA GLY A 346 -7.01 -5.77 -7.34
C GLY A 346 -8.37 -5.13 -7.06
N GLY A 347 -8.54 -4.63 -5.85
CA GLY A 347 -9.80 -4.07 -5.38
C GLY A 347 -10.85 -5.13 -5.06
N GLU A 348 -12.00 -4.68 -4.58
CA GLU A 348 -13.06 -5.57 -4.09
C GLU A 348 -13.67 -6.42 -5.21
N VAL A 349 -13.84 -5.82 -6.40
CA VAL A 349 -14.40 -6.50 -7.57
C VAL A 349 -13.38 -7.47 -8.17
N GLY A 350 -12.10 -7.07 -8.27
CA GLY A 350 -11.02 -7.93 -8.73
C GLY A 350 -10.87 -9.18 -7.86
N GLN A 351 -10.95 -9.02 -6.53
CA GLN A 351 -10.96 -10.12 -5.58
C GLN A 351 -12.18 -11.03 -5.77
N ALA A 352 -13.38 -10.46 -5.92
CA ALA A 352 -14.60 -11.22 -6.10
C ALA A 352 -14.57 -12.08 -7.38
N GLY A 353 -13.96 -11.55 -8.45
CA GLY A 353 -13.78 -12.25 -9.72
C GLY A 353 -12.76 -13.38 -9.65
N GLY A 354 -11.75 -13.23 -8.78
CA GLY A 354 -10.74 -14.26 -8.53
C GLY A 354 -10.05 -14.77 -9.78
N ALA A 355 -9.57 -16.01 -9.72
CA ALA A 355 -8.86 -16.65 -10.82
C ALA A 355 -9.73 -16.81 -12.08
N GLU A 356 -11.05 -16.97 -11.93
CA GLU A 356 -11.98 -17.10 -13.05
C GLU A 356 -12.02 -15.85 -13.93
N LEU A 357 -12.17 -14.67 -13.33
CA LEU A 357 -12.17 -13.41 -14.06
C LEU A 357 -10.76 -13.11 -14.63
N ALA A 358 -9.71 -13.36 -13.88
CA ALA A 358 -8.34 -13.17 -14.35
C ALA A 358 -8.02 -14.01 -15.58
N ALA A 359 -8.39 -15.29 -15.60
CA ALA A 359 -8.21 -16.18 -16.75
C ALA A 359 -8.97 -15.68 -17.98
N ARG A 360 -10.21 -15.21 -17.82
CA ARG A 360 -11.02 -14.65 -18.91
C ARG A 360 -10.38 -13.39 -19.49
N VAL A 361 -9.90 -12.50 -18.65
CA VAL A 361 -9.19 -11.28 -19.10
C VAL A 361 -7.90 -11.65 -19.83
N GLN A 362 -7.11 -12.58 -19.29
CA GLN A 362 -5.86 -13.05 -19.90
C GLN A 362 -6.09 -13.64 -21.30
N ASP A 363 -7.14 -14.45 -21.47
CA ASP A 363 -7.51 -15.05 -22.77
C ASP A 363 -7.84 -13.94 -23.81
N ARG A 364 -8.53 -12.86 -23.39
CA ARG A 364 -8.82 -11.72 -24.27
C ARG A 364 -7.54 -10.98 -24.67
N ILE A 365 -6.67 -10.70 -23.69
CA ILE A 365 -5.41 -10.02 -23.96
C ILE A 365 -4.55 -10.82 -24.92
N GLY A 366 -4.47 -12.15 -24.78
CA GLY A 366 -3.75 -13.02 -25.70
C GLY A 366 -4.24 -12.97 -27.15
N ARG A 367 -5.48 -12.52 -27.37
CA ARG A 367 -6.07 -12.29 -28.72
C ARG A 367 -5.93 -10.85 -29.21
N MET A 368 -5.71 -9.88 -28.32
CA MET A 368 -5.66 -8.44 -28.64
C MET A 368 -4.24 -7.95 -28.89
N THR A 369 -3.21 -8.59 -28.32
CA THR A 369 -1.83 -8.15 -28.40
C THR A 369 -0.87 -9.34 -28.54
N PRO A 370 0.26 -9.19 -29.28
CA PRO A 370 1.31 -10.22 -29.33
C PRO A 370 2.18 -10.25 -28.07
N LEU A 371 1.98 -9.34 -27.12
CA LEU A 371 2.79 -9.22 -25.90
C LEU A 371 2.31 -10.22 -24.85
N PRO A 372 3.12 -11.19 -24.44
CA PRO A 372 2.73 -12.17 -23.44
C PRO A 372 2.51 -11.47 -22.08
N THR A 373 1.29 -11.52 -21.58
CA THR A 373 0.91 -10.89 -20.32
C THR A 373 0.14 -11.89 -19.46
N GLU A 374 0.65 -12.13 -18.27
CA GLU A 374 -0.06 -12.91 -17.25
C GLU A 374 -1.04 -12.01 -16.51
N VAL A 375 -2.27 -12.48 -16.28
CA VAL A 375 -3.25 -11.75 -15.47
C VAL A 375 -3.52 -12.56 -14.20
N ARG A 376 -3.29 -11.96 -13.06
CA ARG A 376 -3.44 -12.57 -11.73
C ARG A 376 -4.55 -11.91 -10.94
N ALA A 377 -5.26 -12.65 -10.13
CA ALA A 377 -6.18 -12.09 -9.14
C ALA A 377 -5.46 -11.83 -7.82
N THR A 378 -5.78 -10.72 -7.14
CA THR A 378 -5.29 -10.42 -5.79
C THR A 378 -5.66 -11.53 -4.80
N THR A 379 -4.78 -11.81 -3.85
CA THR A 379 -5.05 -12.68 -2.70
C THR A 379 -5.14 -11.93 -1.37
N LEU A 380 -4.79 -10.64 -1.36
CA LEU A 380 -4.76 -9.82 -0.13
C LEU A 380 -6.12 -9.23 0.25
N GLY A 381 -7.07 -9.26 -0.67
CA GLY A 381 -8.42 -8.81 -0.43
C GLY A 381 -8.56 -7.36 -0.05
N GLY A 382 -9.58 -7.05 0.76
CA GLY A 382 -9.84 -5.72 1.27
C GLY A 382 -8.77 -5.19 2.23
N GLY A 383 -7.79 -6.00 2.64
CA GLY A 383 -6.68 -5.59 3.50
C GLY A 383 -5.44 -5.07 2.78
N ALA A 384 -5.41 -5.09 1.44
CA ALA A 384 -4.21 -4.73 0.67
C ALA A 384 -3.72 -3.30 0.95
N VAL A 385 -4.64 -2.32 1.03
CA VAL A 385 -4.31 -0.91 1.31
C VAL A 385 -3.71 -0.75 2.70
N LEU A 386 -4.38 -1.30 3.71
CA LEU A 386 -3.93 -1.25 5.10
C LEU A 386 -2.55 -1.93 5.25
N ARG A 387 -2.36 -3.07 4.58
CA ARG A 387 -1.08 -3.78 4.55
C ARG A 387 0.02 -2.95 3.89
N GLY A 388 -0.25 -2.32 2.75
CA GLY A 388 0.69 -1.44 2.05
C GLY A 388 1.05 -0.20 2.86
N ALA A 389 0.08 0.40 3.55
CA ALA A 389 0.30 1.52 4.46
C ALA A 389 1.23 1.12 5.62
N LEU A 390 1.00 -0.06 6.20
CA LEU A 390 1.85 -0.59 7.26
C LEU A 390 3.28 -0.87 6.78
N LEU A 391 3.45 -1.49 5.62
CA LEU A 391 4.76 -1.74 5.01
C LEU A 391 5.52 -0.42 4.77
N THR A 392 4.84 0.60 4.26
CA THR A 392 5.42 1.93 4.03
C THR A 392 5.81 2.61 5.34
N ALA A 393 4.95 2.56 6.36
CA ALA A 393 5.24 3.11 7.68
C ALA A 393 6.44 2.41 8.33
N ARG A 394 6.51 1.08 8.22
CA ARG A 394 7.63 0.27 8.71
C ARG A 394 8.95 0.64 8.02
N ASP A 395 8.95 0.65 6.69
CA ASP A 395 10.15 0.91 5.92
C ASP A 395 10.71 2.31 6.25
N ARG A 396 9.84 3.33 6.42
CA ARG A 396 10.24 4.68 6.84
C ARG A 396 10.79 4.72 8.27
N ALA A 397 10.12 4.06 9.21
CA ALA A 397 10.59 4.01 10.59
C ALA A 397 11.94 3.30 10.71
N GLN A 398 12.11 2.19 10.00
CA GLN A 398 13.37 1.47 9.95
C GLN A 398 14.47 2.28 9.25
N GLU A 399 14.15 2.98 8.17
CA GLU A 399 15.10 3.84 7.47
C GLU A 399 15.64 4.94 8.39
N GLU A 400 14.79 5.56 9.19
CA GLU A 400 15.16 6.60 10.15
C GLU A 400 15.93 6.03 11.36
N LEU A 401 15.40 4.97 11.97
CA LEU A 401 16.02 4.39 13.20
C LEU A 401 17.32 3.66 12.91
N PHE A 402 17.49 3.14 11.69
CA PHE A 402 18.69 2.41 11.27
C PHE A 402 19.76 3.35 10.66
N GLU A 403 19.49 4.66 10.56
CA GLU A 403 20.52 5.63 10.15
C GLU A 403 21.55 5.87 11.25
N PRO A 404 22.84 5.99 10.89
CA PRO A 404 23.89 6.33 11.86
C PRO A 404 23.67 7.76 12.37
N GLY A 405 23.25 7.89 13.61
CA GLY A 405 22.94 9.17 14.24
C GLY A 405 21.48 9.34 14.66
N GLY A 406 20.61 8.37 14.37
CA GLY A 406 19.21 8.33 14.81
C GLY A 406 19.01 8.04 16.31
N VAL A 407 20.05 8.14 17.13
CA VAL A 407 19.92 8.13 18.59
C VAL A 407 19.33 9.47 18.99
N GLY A 408 18.09 9.44 19.47
CA GLY A 408 17.30 10.59 19.88
C GLY A 408 18.12 11.69 20.55
N ARG A 409 17.92 12.93 20.13
CA ARG A 409 18.31 14.07 20.93
C ARG A 409 17.63 13.94 22.29
N PRO A 410 18.39 13.89 23.41
CA PRO A 410 17.77 14.06 24.71
C PRO A 410 17.23 15.48 24.79
N ASP A 411 16.03 15.61 25.32
CA ASP A 411 15.38 16.87 25.63
C ASP A 411 16.30 17.80 26.42
N GLY A 412 16.31 19.07 26.02
CA GLY A 412 16.59 20.19 26.91
C GLY A 412 18.05 20.64 27.01
N GLY A 413 18.49 21.45 26.09
CA GLY A 413 19.65 22.32 26.24
C GLY A 413 19.42 23.65 25.54
N GLN A 414 19.11 24.70 26.29
CA GLN A 414 19.02 26.08 25.83
C GLN A 414 20.24 26.44 24.95
N GLY A 415 20.00 26.72 23.66
CA GLY A 415 21.00 27.26 22.76
C GLY A 415 21.34 28.72 23.12
N PRO A 416 22.58 29.17 22.90
CA PRO A 416 22.98 30.52 23.22
C PRO A 416 22.30 31.52 22.24
N SER A 417 21.81 32.62 22.81
CA SER A 417 21.20 33.78 22.14
C SER A 417 22.09 34.36 21.03
N SER A 418 21.53 34.50 19.85
CA SER A 418 22.14 35.21 18.73
C SER A 418 22.27 36.71 19.02
N PRO A 419 23.38 37.38 18.60
CA PRO A 419 23.54 38.81 18.74
C PRO A 419 22.66 39.58 17.72
N PRO A 420 22.31 40.85 18.03
CA PRO A 420 21.40 41.63 17.19
C PRO A 420 22.03 42.08 15.87
N PRO A 421 21.22 42.35 14.82
CA PRO A 421 21.74 42.71 13.51
C PRO A 421 22.32 44.17 13.51
N GLY A 422 23.55 44.24 13.00
CA GLY A 422 24.25 45.51 12.79
C GLY A 422 23.61 46.36 11.70
N ARG A 423 23.59 47.69 11.94
CA ARG A 423 23.06 48.74 11.10
C ARG A 423 23.67 48.75 9.70
N SER A 424 22.81 48.85 8.72
CA SER A 424 23.15 49.17 7.33
C SER A 424 23.65 50.62 7.19
N VAL A 425 24.87 50.78 6.67
CA VAL A 425 25.38 52.08 6.17
C VAL A 425 25.08 52.11 4.67
N GLY A 426 24.30 53.12 4.26
CA GLY A 426 24.01 53.37 2.88
C GLY A 426 25.23 53.92 2.14
N LEU A 427 25.40 53.51 0.90
CA LEU A 427 26.26 54.19 -0.09
C LEU A 427 25.44 54.46 -1.33
N SER A 428 25.39 55.77 -1.62
CA SER A 428 24.76 56.40 -2.76
C SER A 428 25.44 56.06 -4.07
N ARG A 429 24.66 56.11 -5.14
CA ARG A 429 25.08 56.04 -6.55
C ARG A 429 25.98 57.26 -6.96
N PRO A 430 26.71 57.17 -8.08
CA PRO A 430 26.13 57.66 -9.32
C PRO A 430 25.76 56.55 -10.34
#